data_e3646681bc98758e3b0687a9d7b30fc7
#
_entry.id   e3646681bc98758e3b0687a9d7b30fc7
#
_cell.length_a   1.000
_cell.length_b   1.000
_cell.length_c   1.000
_cell.angle_alpha   90.00
_cell.angle_beta   90.00
_cell.angle_gamma   90.00
#
_symmetry.space_group_name_H-M   'P 1'
#
loop_
_entity.id
_entity.type
_entity.pdbx_description
1 polymer ?
#
loop_
_entity_poly.entity_id
_entity_poly.type
_entity_poly.pdbx_seq_one_letter_code
_entity_poly.pdbx_strand_id
1 'polypeptide(L)'
;MPRKAALAAWIGSALEYYDFFIYGTAAALVFNKVFFPASSPATGTLLALATFGVGYLARPVGAFVLGHVGDRLGRKKVLVFTLLLMGATTFLVGCLPTYASIGVLAPVLLVVLRLLQGLSAAGEQAGANSMSMEHAPAHRRGYYTSFTLSGTQAGQILATAVFLPIAALPQEQLLTWGWRIPFWCSAVVVVAGFVIRRKIDETPVFEQNRSDVAKLPVAVLFRTHWQDVLRVVAAATIASVSTIFTVYALSYAVNTVGLERGPILWVGVLANVVALLAIPFLAGLSDRIGRKPVFIAGCLACAVLIFPYLWSISDGSYPLIFALGILLFGVAYSAVNGVWPSFYGEMFSAKVRLSGMAIGTQIGFAIAGFAPSVVAAIGSGKEDWLGVAVFTAAVCLLSAAAALTARETHRVPTADLGTAAQNAGQPRRRKTKAASSAAAGSGSAPARSGTSRT
;
A
#
# COMPACT_ATOMS: atom_id res chain seq x y z
N MET A 1 9.25 10.03 -20.31
CA MET A 1 9.10 10.51 -18.92
C MET A 1 8.30 9.53 -18.04
N PRO A 2 7.09 9.02 -18.35
CA PRO A 2 6.29 8.20 -17.41
C PRO A 2 6.95 6.87 -17.02
N ARG A 3 7.68 6.22 -17.92
CA ARG A 3 8.39 4.95 -17.62
C ARG A 3 9.49 5.09 -16.56
N LYS A 4 10.25 6.19 -16.58
CA LYS A 4 11.31 6.44 -15.58
C LYS A 4 10.72 6.69 -14.19
N ALA A 5 9.62 7.46 -14.11
CA ALA A 5 8.91 7.70 -12.86
C ALA A 5 8.30 6.41 -12.27
N ALA A 6 7.66 5.59 -13.13
CA ALA A 6 7.12 4.29 -12.73
C ALA A 6 8.20 3.32 -12.22
N LEU A 7 9.37 3.26 -12.88
CA LEU A 7 10.48 2.41 -12.44
C LEU A 7 11.08 2.89 -11.10
N ALA A 8 11.25 4.19 -10.93
CA ALA A 8 11.72 4.76 -9.68
C ALA A 8 10.76 4.47 -8.51
N ALA A 9 9.46 4.62 -8.74
CA ALA A 9 8.42 4.25 -7.78
C ALA A 9 8.43 2.74 -7.48
N TRP A 10 8.63 1.89 -8.49
CA TRP A 10 8.73 0.44 -8.33
C TRP A 10 9.91 0.04 -7.45
N ILE A 11 11.11 0.59 -7.72
CA ILE A 11 12.32 0.30 -6.92
C ILE A 11 12.14 0.81 -5.48
N GLY A 12 11.65 2.04 -5.30
CA GLY A 12 11.42 2.61 -3.96
C GLY A 12 10.48 1.73 -3.13
N SER A 13 9.35 1.34 -3.72
CA SER A 13 8.39 0.46 -3.06
C SER A 13 8.95 -0.92 -2.76
N ALA A 14 9.79 -1.50 -3.64
CA ALA A 14 10.40 -2.79 -3.40
C ALA A 14 11.34 -2.77 -2.18
N LEU A 15 12.14 -1.73 -2.03
CA LEU A 15 13.06 -1.55 -0.90
C LEU A 15 12.31 -1.31 0.41
N GLU A 16 11.28 -0.44 0.41
CA GLU A 16 10.45 -0.14 1.58
C GLU A 16 9.73 -1.39 2.08
N TYR A 17 9.10 -2.11 1.16
CA TYR A 17 8.28 -3.27 1.53
C TYR A 17 9.10 -4.52 1.87
N TYR A 18 10.35 -4.64 1.42
CA TYR A 18 11.27 -5.64 1.93
C TYR A 18 11.37 -5.56 3.47
N ASP A 19 11.73 -4.39 4.00
CA ASP A 19 11.89 -4.16 5.42
C ASP A 19 10.60 -4.43 6.21
N PHE A 20 9.45 -4.16 5.60
CA PHE A 20 8.16 -4.34 6.23
C PHE A 20 7.74 -5.82 6.30
N PHE A 21 8.00 -6.59 5.23
CA PHE A 21 7.59 -7.98 5.16
C PHE A 21 8.51 -8.95 5.89
N ILE A 22 9.81 -8.66 6.02
CA ILE A 22 10.68 -9.47 6.88
C ILE A 22 10.19 -9.48 8.32
N TYR A 23 9.68 -8.34 8.81
CA TYR A 23 9.09 -8.25 10.13
C TYR A 23 7.83 -9.13 10.26
N GLY A 24 6.94 -9.07 9.28
CA GLY A 24 5.72 -9.90 9.26
C GLY A 24 6.03 -11.40 9.28
N THR A 25 7.01 -11.84 8.50
CA THR A 25 7.46 -13.24 8.47
C THR A 25 8.08 -13.65 9.81
N ALA A 26 8.92 -12.81 10.42
CA ALA A 26 9.50 -13.08 11.73
C ALA A 26 8.43 -13.11 12.85
N ALA A 27 7.44 -12.20 12.79
CA ALA A 27 6.32 -12.20 13.72
C ALA A 27 5.50 -13.49 13.65
N ALA A 28 5.30 -13.99 12.42
CA ALA A 28 4.57 -15.25 12.20
C ALA A 28 5.31 -16.50 12.65
N LEU A 29 6.65 -16.55 12.52
CA LEU A 29 7.44 -17.77 12.71
C LEU A 29 8.20 -17.83 14.04
N VAL A 30 8.62 -16.67 14.60
CA VAL A 30 9.69 -16.61 15.59
C VAL A 30 9.31 -15.80 16.85
N PHE A 31 8.68 -14.63 16.70
CA PHE A 31 8.56 -13.66 17.79
C PHE A 31 7.75 -14.14 18.97
N ASN A 32 6.78 -15.02 18.77
CA ASN A 32 6.03 -15.65 19.87
C ASN A 32 6.96 -16.41 20.83
N LYS A 33 8.02 -17.05 20.33
CA LYS A 33 8.97 -17.84 21.12
C LYS A 33 10.11 -17.01 21.69
N VAL A 34 10.53 -15.95 21.00
CA VAL A 34 11.72 -15.16 21.34
C VAL A 34 11.37 -13.96 22.25
N PHE A 35 10.24 -13.31 22.02
CA PHE A 35 9.83 -12.10 22.74
C PHE A 35 8.68 -12.33 23.73
N PHE A 36 7.88 -13.41 23.56
CA PHE A 36 6.71 -13.69 24.39
C PHE A 36 6.70 -15.12 24.98
N PRO A 37 7.84 -15.68 25.46
CA PRO A 37 7.90 -17.07 25.90
C PRO A 37 7.12 -17.34 27.19
N ALA A 38 6.89 -16.30 28.01
CA ALA A 38 6.15 -16.42 29.28
C ALA A 38 4.61 -16.50 29.08
N SER A 39 4.11 -16.28 27.85
CA SER A 39 2.70 -16.34 27.51
C SER A 39 2.31 -17.75 27.06
N SER A 40 1.01 -18.09 27.14
CA SER A 40 0.52 -19.30 26.48
C SER A 40 0.81 -19.24 24.97
N PRO A 41 0.96 -20.37 24.27
CA PRO A 41 1.27 -20.37 22.83
C PRO A 41 0.31 -19.51 22.00
N ALA A 42 -0.99 -19.56 22.31
CA ALA A 42 -2.01 -18.73 21.62
C ALA A 42 -1.82 -17.24 21.93
N THR A 43 -1.65 -16.87 23.18
CA THR A 43 -1.42 -15.47 23.60
C THR A 43 -0.10 -14.95 23.04
N GLY A 44 0.98 -15.73 23.07
CA GLY A 44 2.28 -15.35 22.49
C GLY A 44 2.18 -15.09 20.98
N THR A 45 1.45 -15.93 20.26
CA THR A 45 1.19 -15.73 18.83
C THR A 45 0.37 -14.45 18.57
N LEU A 46 -0.71 -14.24 19.34
CA LEU A 46 -1.53 -13.04 19.24
C LEU A 46 -0.71 -11.76 19.48
N LEU A 47 0.10 -11.74 20.51
CA LEU A 47 0.97 -10.60 20.85
C LEU A 47 2.03 -10.36 19.75
N ALA A 48 2.66 -11.43 19.24
CA ALA A 48 3.63 -11.33 18.14
C ALA A 48 2.98 -10.72 16.87
N LEU A 49 1.79 -11.19 16.52
CA LEU A 49 1.03 -10.64 15.37
C LEU A 49 0.55 -9.21 15.62
N ALA A 50 0.20 -8.86 16.88
CA ALA A 50 -0.18 -7.50 17.24
C ALA A 50 0.97 -6.50 17.02
N THR A 51 2.23 -6.89 17.28
CA THR A 51 3.39 -6.03 17.02
C THR A 51 3.50 -5.66 15.53
N PHE A 52 3.07 -6.53 14.63
CA PHE A 52 3.00 -6.20 13.20
C PHE A 52 2.00 -5.07 12.92
N GLY A 53 0.82 -5.10 13.53
CA GLY A 53 -0.21 -4.08 13.43
C GLY A 53 0.20 -2.72 14.01
N VAL A 54 1.01 -2.72 15.06
CA VAL A 54 1.52 -1.48 15.70
C VAL A 54 2.25 -0.58 14.70
N GLY A 55 3.00 -1.16 13.75
CA GLY A 55 3.67 -0.37 12.72
C GLY A 55 2.69 0.41 11.83
N TYR A 56 1.51 -0.12 11.59
CA TYR A 56 0.48 0.58 10.82
C TYR A 56 -0.18 1.73 11.60
N LEU A 57 -0.30 1.62 12.93
CA LEU A 57 -0.84 2.71 13.78
C LEU A 57 0.01 3.98 13.72
N ALA A 58 1.31 3.85 13.60
CA ALA A 58 2.22 4.99 13.53
C ALA A 58 2.16 5.73 12.18
N ARG A 59 1.68 5.07 11.11
CA ARG A 59 1.67 5.64 9.75
C ARG A 59 0.82 6.91 9.61
N PRO A 60 -0.41 7.03 10.12
CA PRO A 60 -1.18 8.29 10.04
C PRO A 60 -0.46 9.46 10.71
N VAL A 61 0.18 9.21 11.87
CA VAL A 61 0.96 10.23 12.60
C VAL A 61 2.19 10.62 11.80
N GLY A 62 2.92 9.62 11.27
CA GLY A 62 4.08 9.83 10.42
C GLY A 62 3.75 10.63 9.16
N ALA A 63 2.63 10.34 8.50
CA ALA A 63 2.19 11.08 7.33
C ALA A 63 1.97 12.57 7.62
N PHE A 64 1.36 12.88 8.77
CA PHE A 64 1.15 14.26 9.20
C PHE A 64 2.47 14.97 9.55
N VAL A 65 3.30 14.36 10.39
CA VAL A 65 4.58 14.95 10.85
C VAL A 65 5.56 15.11 9.71
N LEU A 66 5.79 14.04 8.94
CA LEU A 66 6.76 14.05 7.85
C LEU A 66 6.27 14.86 6.65
N GLY A 67 4.97 14.94 6.41
CA GLY A 67 4.38 15.84 5.43
C GLY A 67 4.69 17.30 5.77
N HIS A 68 4.44 17.70 7.02
CA HIS A 68 4.72 19.07 7.49
C HIS A 68 6.22 19.42 7.47
N VAL A 69 7.07 18.48 7.88
CA VAL A 69 8.53 18.65 7.84
C VAL A 69 9.01 18.72 6.39
N GLY A 70 8.44 17.92 5.48
CA GLY A 70 8.77 17.89 4.06
C GLY A 70 8.46 19.19 3.34
N ASP A 71 7.37 19.83 3.71
CA ASP A 71 6.99 21.14 3.15
C ASP A 71 7.93 22.26 3.61
N ARG A 72 8.58 22.12 4.77
CA ARG A 72 9.53 23.12 5.32
C ARG A 72 10.99 22.86 4.91
N LEU A 73 11.46 21.63 5.01
CA LEU A 73 12.89 21.28 4.83
C LEU A 73 13.22 20.77 3.42
N GLY A 74 12.19 20.51 2.59
CA GLY A 74 12.31 19.91 1.25
C GLY A 74 12.03 18.41 1.25
N ARG A 75 11.33 17.96 0.21
CA ARG A 75 10.86 16.55 0.09
C ARG A 75 12.00 15.55 -0.01
N LYS A 76 13.09 15.89 -0.73
CA LYS A 76 14.25 15.02 -0.88
C LYS A 76 14.91 14.70 0.47
N LYS A 77 15.08 15.70 1.35
CA LYS A 77 15.68 15.50 2.67
C LYS A 77 14.82 14.57 3.54
N VAL A 78 13.51 14.73 3.51
CA VAL A 78 12.58 13.87 4.25
C VAL A 78 12.61 12.45 3.71
N LEU A 79 12.60 12.25 2.38
CA LEU A 79 12.70 10.92 1.76
C LEU A 79 14.02 10.19 2.12
N VAL A 80 15.13 10.90 2.19
CA VAL A 80 16.41 10.32 2.64
C VAL A 80 16.36 9.98 4.13
N PHE A 81 15.82 10.88 4.96
CA PHE A 81 15.67 10.66 6.39
C PHE A 81 14.77 9.45 6.69
N THR A 82 13.62 9.34 6.03
CA THR A 82 12.68 8.22 6.22
C THR A 82 13.30 6.90 5.82
N LEU A 83 14.03 6.85 4.70
CA LEU A 83 14.75 5.66 4.28
C LEU A 83 15.81 5.21 5.31
N LEU A 84 16.62 6.16 5.80
CA LEU A 84 17.62 5.87 6.81
C LEU A 84 16.99 5.43 8.14
N LEU A 85 15.92 6.11 8.57
CA LEU A 85 15.19 5.75 9.80
C LEU A 85 14.59 4.35 9.68
N MET A 86 13.95 4.02 8.55
CA MET A 86 13.36 2.70 8.31
C MET A 86 14.40 1.60 8.36
N GLY A 87 15.48 1.75 7.62
CA GLY A 87 16.53 0.75 7.59
C GLY A 87 17.29 0.61 8.90
N ALA A 88 17.56 1.73 9.60
CA ALA A 88 18.20 1.69 10.91
C ALA A 88 17.30 0.96 11.94
N THR A 89 16.00 1.27 11.97
CA THR A 89 15.06 0.59 12.89
C THR A 89 14.93 -0.88 12.56
N THR A 90 14.88 -1.25 11.27
CA THR A 90 14.82 -2.65 10.82
C THR A 90 16.10 -3.39 11.23
N PHE A 91 17.27 -2.82 10.98
CA PHE A 91 18.55 -3.40 11.39
C PHE A 91 18.61 -3.60 12.92
N LEU A 92 18.18 -2.60 13.69
CA LEU A 92 18.16 -2.65 15.15
C LEU A 92 17.20 -3.72 15.70
N VAL A 93 16.10 -4.03 15.01
CA VAL A 93 15.25 -5.19 15.37
C VAL A 93 16.09 -6.48 15.39
N GLY A 94 16.95 -6.69 14.38
CA GLY A 94 17.87 -7.83 14.32
C GLY A 94 18.92 -7.84 15.43
N CYS A 95 19.22 -6.69 16.04
CA CYS A 95 20.17 -6.55 17.15
C CYS A 95 19.53 -6.67 18.53
N LEU A 96 18.19 -6.73 18.63
CA LEU A 96 17.51 -6.78 19.93
C LEU A 96 17.90 -8.01 20.75
N PRO A 97 18.17 -7.83 22.05
CA PRO A 97 18.24 -8.94 23.00
C PRO A 97 16.86 -9.64 23.11
N THR A 98 16.89 -10.92 23.44
CA THR A 98 15.67 -11.73 23.60
C THR A 98 15.05 -11.53 25.00
N TYR A 99 13.82 -12.02 25.19
CA TYR A 99 13.17 -12.01 26.50
C TYR A 99 14.01 -12.71 27.57
N ALA A 100 14.71 -13.79 27.22
CA ALA A 100 15.59 -14.50 28.12
C ALA A 100 16.74 -13.64 28.65
N SER A 101 17.18 -12.62 27.95
CA SER A 101 18.30 -11.74 28.32
C SER A 101 17.86 -10.53 29.13
N ILE A 102 16.78 -9.86 28.74
CA ILE A 102 16.35 -8.55 29.30
C ILE A 102 14.87 -8.53 29.75
N GLY A 103 14.20 -9.68 29.78
CA GLY A 103 12.80 -9.78 30.23
C GLY A 103 11.84 -8.93 29.41
N VAL A 104 10.90 -8.28 30.10
CA VAL A 104 9.82 -7.46 29.48
C VAL A 104 10.36 -6.28 28.63
N LEU A 105 11.59 -5.84 28.86
CA LEU A 105 12.19 -4.75 28.07
C LEU A 105 12.36 -5.15 26.59
N ALA A 106 12.55 -6.44 26.29
CA ALA A 106 12.70 -6.92 24.91
C ALA A 106 11.46 -6.64 24.04
N PRO A 107 10.23 -7.07 24.40
CA PRO A 107 9.04 -6.73 23.62
C PRO A 107 8.72 -5.23 23.63
N VAL A 108 9.04 -4.48 24.68
CA VAL A 108 8.85 -3.01 24.71
C VAL A 108 9.73 -2.35 23.65
N LEU A 109 11.02 -2.68 23.60
CA LEU A 109 11.94 -2.16 22.58
C LEU A 109 11.51 -2.56 21.15
N LEU A 110 11.01 -3.80 20.98
CA LEU A 110 10.47 -4.26 19.70
C LEU A 110 9.32 -3.35 19.23
N VAL A 111 8.38 -3.04 20.14
CA VAL A 111 7.23 -2.14 19.84
C VAL A 111 7.70 -0.73 19.52
N VAL A 112 8.66 -0.19 20.27
CA VAL A 112 9.22 1.16 20.01
C VAL A 112 9.87 1.22 18.62
N LEU A 113 10.71 0.23 18.28
CA LEU A 113 11.32 0.19 16.94
C LEU A 113 10.26 0.04 15.83
N ARG A 114 9.19 -0.72 16.09
CA ARG A 114 8.09 -0.89 15.15
C ARG A 114 7.28 0.39 14.93
N LEU A 115 7.05 1.19 15.98
CA LEU A 115 6.44 2.52 15.85
C LEU A 115 7.30 3.46 15.00
N LEU A 116 8.62 3.49 15.26
CA LEU A 116 9.56 4.31 14.47
C LEU A 116 9.61 3.88 13.00
N GLN A 117 9.58 2.58 12.73
CA GLN A 117 9.49 2.02 11.39
C GLN A 117 8.18 2.43 10.69
N GLY A 118 7.06 2.37 11.40
CA GLY A 118 5.76 2.81 10.89
C GLY A 118 5.72 4.30 10.58
N LEU A 119 6.30 5.14 11.44
CA LEU A 119 6.44 6.58 11.19
C LEU A 119 7.20 6.86 9.89
N SER A 120 8.27 6.12 9.62
CA SER A 120 9.10 6.34 8.42
C SER A 120 8.37 5.99 7.11
N ALA A 121 7.54 4.94 7.11
CA ALA A 121 6.83 4.45 5.92
C ALA A 121 5.61 5.29 5.50
N ALA A 122 5.24 6.31 6.27
CA ALA A 122 3.92 6.93 6.24
C ALA A 122 3.56 7.77 5.01
N GLY A 123 4.52 8.34 4.31
CA GLY A 123 4.24 9.35 3.27
C GLY A 123 4.59 8.92 1.84
N GLU A 124 5.39 7.88 1.68
CA GLU A 124 6.02 7.53 0.41
C GLU A 124 5.03 6.99 -0.61
N GLN A 125 4.17 6.06 -0.21
CA GLN A 125 3.26 5.39 -1.13
C GLN A 125 2.19 6.32 -1.72
N ALA A 126 1.59 7.19 -0.90
CA ALA A 126 0.60 8.16 -1.39
C ALA A 126 1.24 9.18 -2.35
N GLY A 127 2.46 9.62 -2.05
CA GLY A 127 3.24 10.51 -2.90
C GLY A 127 3.61 9.87 -4.24
N ALA A 128 4.13 8.63 -4.23
CA ALA A 128 4.50 7.88 -5.43
C ALA A 128 3.28 7.61 -6.34
N ASN A 129 2.14 7.23 -5.76
CA ASN A 129 0.90 7.00 -6.49
C ASN A 129 0.36 8.29 -7.12
N SER A 130 0.31 9.39 -6.36
CA SER A 130 -0.14 10.70 -6.87
C SER A 130 0.73 11.18 -8.02
N MET A 131 2.05 11.13 -7.85
CA MET A 131 3.01 11.51 -8.90
C MET A 131 2.88 10.63 -10.14
N SER A 132 2.76 9.32 -9.99
CA SER A 132 2.58 8.39 -11.12
C SER A 132 1.29 8.67 -11.87
N MET A 133 0.20 9.00 -11.16
CA MET A 133 -1.09 9.32 -11.75
C MET A 133 -1.07 10.65 -12.52
N GLU A 134 -0.39 11.67 -12.01
CA GLU A 134 -0.31 12.99 -12.64
C GLU A 134 0.51 12.98 -13.93
N HIS A 135 1.52 12.12 -14.01
CA HIS A 135 2.35 11.97 -15.22
C HIS A 135 1.80 10.93 -16.20
N ALA A 136 0.78 10.16 -15.82
CA ALA A 136 0.21 9.12 -16.65
C ALA A 136 -0.71 9.72 -17.74
N PRO A 137 -0.74 9.14 -18.96
CA PRO A 137 -1.78 9.44 -19.94
C PRO A 137 -3.16 9.16 -19.33
N ALA A 138 -4.15 10.02 -19.61
CA ALA A 138 -5.49 9.93 -19.00
C ALA A 138 -6.17 8.55 -19.18
N HIS A 139 -5.89 7.86 -20.29
CA HIS A 139 -6.44 6.54 -20.61
C HIS A 139 -5.63 5.35 -20.07
N ARG A 140 -4.51 5.59 -19.32
CA ARG A 140 -3.63 4.56 -18.77
C ARG A 140 -3.21 4.86 -17.33
N ARG A 141 -3.99 5.62 -16.60
CA ARG A 141 -3.67 5.99 -15.20
C ARG A 141 -3.52 4.77 -14.31
N GLY A 142 -4.44 3.81 -14.42
CA GLY A 142 -4.37 2.55 -13.67
C GLY A 142 -3.08 1.78 -13.95
N TYR A 143 -2.77 1.58 -15.22
CA TYR A 143 -1.55 0.86 -15.62
C TYR A 143 -0.27 1.48 -15.03
N TYR A 144 -0.10 2.81 -15.12
CA TYR A 144 1.12 3.45 -14.62
C TYR A 144 1.18 3.53 -13.08
N THR A 145 0.08 3.74 -12.39
CA THR A 145 0.05 3.76 -10.92
C THR A 145 0.25 2.38 -10.32
N SER A 146 -0.11 1.31 -11.02
CA SER A 146 0.05 -0.07 -10.56
C SER A 146 1.50 -0.52 -10.39
N PHE A 147 2.46 0.16 -11.03
CA PHE A 147 3.88 -0.18 -10.87
C PHE A 147 4.37 0.01 -9.44
N THR A 148 3.83 0.96 -8.68
CA THR A 148 4.13 1.11 -7.25
C THR A 148 3.77 -0.18 -6.49
N LEU A 149 2.59 -0.74 -6.77
CA LEU A 149 2.10 -1.97 -6.11
C LEU A 149 2.78 -3.24 -6.63
N SER A 150 3.14 -3.28 -7.90
CA SER A 150 4.00 -4.34 -8.42
C SER A 150 5.38 -4.32 -7.73
N GLY A 151 5.92 -3.14 -7.42
CA GLY A 151 7.14 -2.98 -6.63
C GLY A 151 7.00 -3.54 -5.21
N THR A 152 5.86 -3.35 -4.55
CA THR A 152 5.63 -3.94 -3.21
C THR A 152 5.69 -5.47 -3.24
N GLN A 153 5.18 -6.11 -4.30
CA GLN A 153 5.26 -7.57 -4.47
C GLN A 153 6.71 -8.03 -4.66
N ALA A 154 7.52 -7.28 -5.41
CA ALA A 154 8.95 -7.57 -5.53
C ALA A 154 9.66 -7.50 -4.17
N GLY A 155 9.34 -6.50 -3.35
CA GLY A 155 9.86 -6.39 -1.97
C GLY A 155 9.46 -7.60 -1.12
N GLN A 156 8.23 -8.06 -1.24
CA GLN A 156 7.76 -9.25 -0.53
C GLN A 156 8.43 -10.53 -1.00
N ILE A 157 8.65 -10.69 -2.31
CA ILE A 157 9.42 -11.82 -2.84
C ILE A 157 10.83 -11.84 -2.25
N LEU A 158 11.52 -10.69 -2.25
CA LEU A 158 12.87 -10.57 -1.68
C LEU A 158 12.88 -10.90 -0.18
N ALA A 159 11.93 -10.37 0.58
CA ALA A 159 11.80 -10.64 2.00
C ALA A 159 11.63 -12.13 2.29
N THR A 160 10.72 -12.78 1.57
CA THR A 160 10.46 -14.22 1.73
C THR A 160 11.63 -15.05 1.24
N ALA A 161 12.28 -14.69 0.12
CA ALA A 161 13.43 -15.39 -0.43
C ALA A 161 14.63 -15.41 0.54
N VAL A 162 14.84 -14.31 1.28
CA VAL A 162 15.88 -14.26 2.32
C VAL A 162 15.51 -15.16 3.51
N PHE A 163 14.22 -15.33 3.83
CA PHE A 163 13.77 -16.22 4.89
C PHE A 163 13.81 -17.71 4.52
N LEU A 164 13.74 -18.07 3.23
CA LEU A 164 13.71 -19.47 2.81
C LEU A 164 14.91 -20.30 3.33
N PRO A 165 16.17 -19.91 3.12
CA PRO A 165 17.31 -20.65 3.67
C PRO A 165 17.32 -20.62 5.20
N ILE A 166 16.85 -19.57 5.82
CA ILE A 166 16.77 -19.42 7.27
C ILE A 166 15.70 -20.36 7.86
N ALA A 167 14.57 -20.49 7.17
CA ALA A 167 13.50 -21.40 7.56
C ALA A 167 13.90 -22.89 7.50
N ALA A 168 14.91 -23.22 6.69
CA ALA A 168 15.48 -24.58 6.62
C ALA A 168 16.42 -24.92 7.79
N LEU A 169 16.84 -23.93 8.61
CA LEU A 169 17.69 -24.14 9.77
C LEU A 169 16.96 -24.97 10.84
N PRO A 170 17.72 -25.79 11.63
CA PRO A 170 17.19 -26.39 12.85
C PRO A 170 16.54 -25.34 13.76
N GLN A 171 15.49 -25.74 14.48
CA GLN A 171 14.68 -24.84 15.32
C GLN A 171 15.53 -24.02 16.31
N GLU A 172 16.53 -24.63 16.93
CA GLU A 172 17.43 -23.98 17.86
C GLU A 172 18.24 -22.85 17.19
N GLN A 173 18.82 -23.14 16.02
CA GLN A 173 19.59 -22.15 15.26
C GLN A 173 18.71 -21.01 14.76
N LEU A 174 17.49 -21.35 14.29
CA LEU A 174 16.52 -20.34 13.85
C LEU A 174 16.21 -19.36 15.00
N LEU A 175 15.96 -19.86 16.22
CA LEU A 175 15.54 -19.03 17.36
C LEU A 175 16.71 -18.28 18.02
N THR A 176 17.94 -18.75 17.91
CA THR A 176 19.12 -18.09 18.49
C THR A 176 19.64 -16.96 17.65
N TRP A 177 19.99 -17.21 16.39
CA TRP A 177 20.62 -16.23 15.51
C TRP A 177 20.00 -16.14 14.11
N GLY A 178 19.42 -17.22 13.59
CA GLY A 178 18.97 -17.28 12.20
C GLY A 178 17.95 -16.20 11.84
N TRP A 179 17.00 -15.94 12.71
CA TRP A 179 15.95 -14.94 12.49
C TRP A 179 16.50 -13.49 12.37
N ARG A 180 17.72 -13.25 12.85
CA ARG A 180 18.35 -11.91 12.81
C ARG A 180 18.90 -11.54 11.44
N ILE A 181 19.34 -12.54 10.66
CA ILE A 181 20.00 -12.35 9.35
C ILE A 181 19.14 -11.51 8.40
N PRO A 182 17.84 -11.80 8.16
CA PRO A 182 17.02 -10.97 7.28
C PRO A 182 17.00 -9.50 7.68
N PHE A 183 17.01 -9.20 8.99
CA PHE A 183 17.05 -7.83 9.49
C PHE A 183 18.41 -7.17 9.26
N TRP A 184 19.51 -7.90 9.39
CA TRP A 184 20.84 -7.36 9.09
C TRP A 184 21.05 -7.13 7.59
N CYS A 185 20.41 -7.94 6.73
CA CYS A 185 20.42 -7.72 5.28
C CYS A 185 19.75 -6.38 4.89
N SER A 186 18.90 -5.81 5.73
CA SER A 186 18.31 -4.49 5.46
C SER A 186 19.35 -3.38 5.34
N ALA A 187 20.52 -3.52 5.98
CA ALA A 187 21.63 -2.57 5.81
C ALA A 187 22.06 -2.45 4.35
N VAL A 188 22.11 -3.56 3.60
CA VAL A 188 22.43 -3.56 2.16
C VAL A 188 21.33 -2.87 1.37
N VAL A 189 20.06 -3.13 1.71
CA VAL A 189 18.89 -2.51 1.09
C VAL A 189 18.91 -0.99 1.28
N VAL A 190 19.22 -0.53 2.50
CA VAL A 190 19.36 0.91 2.82
C VAL A 190 20.47 1.57 2.04
N VAL A 191 21.65 0.95 1.97
CA VAL A 191 22.79 1.49 1.21
C VAL A 191 22.42 1.59 -0.28
N ALA A 192 21.82 0.57 -0.85
CA ALA A 192 21.36 0.58 -2.23
C ALA A 192 20.31 1.69 -2.47
N GLY A 193 19.32 1.80 -1.60
CA GLY A 193 18.29 2.84 -1.67
C GLY A 193 18.87 4.25 -1.52
N PHE A 194 19.83 4.45 -0.62
CA PHE A 194 20.50 5.72 -0.44
C PHE A 194 21.30 6.15 -1.67
N VAL A 195 22.06 5.23 -2.28
CA VAL A 195 22.82 5.50 -3.51
C VAL A 195 21.90 5.87 -4.68
N ILE A 196 20.77 5.15 -4.82
CA ILE A 196 19.78 5.44 -5.86
C ILE A 196 19.16 6.82 -5.64
N ARG A 197 18.73 7.14 -4.42
CA ARG A 197 18.05 8.42 -4.10
C ARG A 197 18.99 9.62 -4.17
N ARG A 198 20.29 9.45 -3.95
CA ARG A 198 21.28 10.54 -4.15
C ARG A 198 21.35 11.00 -5.61
N LYS A 199 21.10 10.10 -6.57
CA LYS A 199 21.14 10.37 -8.02
C LYS A 199 19.83 10.93 -8.58
N ILE A 200 18.75 10.98 -7.79
CA ILE A 200 17.46 11.54 -8.22
C ILE A 200 17.47 13.05 -7.89
N ASP A 201 17.30 13.87 -8.92
CA ASP A 201 17.14 15.32 -8.75
C ASP A 201 15.79 15.66 -8.12
N GLU A 202 15.72 16.80 -7.42
CA GLU A 202 14.46 17.31 -6.87
C GLU A 202 13.46 17.55 -8.02
N THR A 203 12.19 17.25 -7.81
CA THR A 203 11.19 17.38 -8.87
C THR A 203 10.96 18.84 -9.22
N PRO A 204 11.03 19.25 -10.51
CA PRO A 204 10.81 20.64 -10.94
C PRO A 204 9.47 21.22 -10.50
N VAL A 205 8.46 20.35 -10.27
CA VAL A 205 7.12 20.73 -9.80
C VAL A 205 7.15 21.27 -8.37
N PHE A 206 8.07 20.79 -7.53
CA PHE A 206 8.21 21.32 -6.16
C PHE A 206 8.82 22.71 -6.14
N GLU A 207 9.79 22.99 -7.03
CA GLU A 207 10.40 24.31 -7.13
C GLU A 207 9.42 25.37 -7.66
N GLN A 208 8.50 24.98 -8.55
CA GLN A 208 7.51 25.89 -9.14
C GLN A 208 6.30 26.16 -8.22
N ASN A 209 5.93 25.25 -7.34
CA ASN A 209 4.74 25.39 -6.47
C ASN A 209 5.07 25.76 -5.01
N ARG A 210 6.25 26.21 -4.71
CA ARG A 210 6.70 26.60 -3.36
C ARG A 210 5.85 27.72 -2.72
N SER A 211 5.19 28.53 -3.55
CA SER A 211 4.33 29.65 -3.14
C SER A 211 2.85 29.30 -2.92
N ASP A 212 2.35 28.18 -3.46
CA ASP A 212 0.91 27.87 -3.52
C ASP A 212 0.46 26.70 -2.62
N VAL A 213 1.28 26.30 -1.65
CA VAL A 213 0.88 25.27 -0.67
C VAL A 213 -0.31 25.81 0.15
N ALA A 214 -1.49 25.25 -0.09
CA ALA A 214 -2.70 25.63 0.62
C ALA A 214 -2.49 25.55 2.13
N LYS A 215 -2.75 26.63 2.84
CA LYS A 215 -2.48 26.77 4.28
C LYS A 215 -3.18 25.71 5.15
N LEU A 216 -4.25 25.01 4.65
CA LEU A 216 -4.98 23.95 5.35
C LEU A 216 -5.68 22.97 4.38
N PRO A 217 -4.95 22.09 3.63
CA PRO A 217 -5.61 21.14 2.74
C PRO A 217 -6.53 20.16 3.49
N VAL A 218 -6.21 19.82 4.73
CA VAL A 218 -6.98 18.88 5.55
C VAL A 218 -8.37 19.42 5.92
N ALA A 219 -8.49 20.71 6.27
CA ALA A 219 -9.79 21.31 6.58
C ALA A 219 -10.70 21.36 5.35
N VAL A 220 -10.16 21.69 4.18
CA VAL A 220 -10.88 21.65 2.91
C VAL A 220 -11.31 20.22 2.58
N LEU A 221 -10.43 19.23 2.76
CA LEU A 221 -10.73 17.83 2.54
C LEU A 221 -11.95 17.36 3.33
N PHE A 222 -11.96 17.57 4.65
CA PHE A 222 -13.08 17.15 5.51
C PHE A 222 -14.35 17.95 5.29
N ARG A 223 -14.27 19.19 4.82
CA ARG A 223 -15.45 19.99 4.50
C ARG A 223 -16.12 19.58 3.18
N THR A 224 -15.34 19.14 2.19
CA THR A 224 -15.85 18.91 0.83
C THR A 224 -15.85 17.45 0.39
N HIS A 225 -14.97 16.58 0.96
CA HIS A 225 -14.75 15.20 0.53
C HIS A 225 -14.81 14.17 1.68
N TRP A 226 -15.43 14.47 2.82
CA TRP A 226 -15.47 13.53 3.95
C TRP A 226 -16.08 12.17 3.61
N GLN A 227 -17.10 12.13 2.74
CA GLN A 227 -17.72 10.89 2.27
C GLN A 227 -16.74 10.05 1.44
N ASP A 228 -15.92 10.70 0.60
CA ASP A 228 -14.93 10.01 -0.21
C ASP A 228 -13.77 9.50 0.68
N VAL A 229 -13.40 10.23 1.73
CA VAL A 229 -12.46 9.74 2.76
C VAL A 229 -13.00 8.47 3.43
N LEU A 230 -14.27 8.47 3.88
CA LEU A 230 -14.88 7.28 4.50
C LEU A 230 -14.97 6.10 3.52
N ARG A 231 -15.30 6.36 2.24
CA ARG A 231 -15.29 5.31 1.19
C ARG A 231 -13.91 4.71 1.03
N VAL A 232 -12.87 5.55 0.98
CA VAL A 232 -11.48 5.08 0.86
C VAL A 232 -11.07 4.29 2.10
N VAL A 233 -11.38 4.76 3.32
CA VAL A 233 -11.12 4.01 4.57
C VAL A 233 -11.74 2.63 4.51
N ALA A 234 -13.06 2.54 4.22
CA ALA A 234 -13.77 1.28 4.17
C ALA A 234 -13.27 0.38 3.02
N ALA A 235 -13.00 0.93 1.84
CA ALA A 235 -12.45 0.17 0.72
C ALA A 235 -11.02 -0.32 0.99
N ALA A 236 -10.19 0.46 1.70
CA ALA A 236 -8.81 0.11 2.00
C ALA A 236 -8.68 -1.01 3.07
N THR A 237 -9.75 -1.32 3.82
CA THR A 237 -9.76 -2.48 4.73
C THR A 237 -9.53 -3.80 4.02
N ILE A 238 -9.73 -3.89 2.69
CA ILE A 238 -9.40 -5.06 1.86
C ILE A 238 -7.92 -5.47 1.99
N ALA A 239 -7.03 -4.57 2.40
CA ALA A 239 -5.65 -4.89 2.70
C ALA A 239 -5.50 -5.95 3.81
N SER A 240 -6.56 -6.20 4.60
CA SER A 240 -6.62 -7.32 5.55
C SER A 240 -6.41 -8.68 4.86
N VAL A 241 -6.84 -8.85 3.61
CA VAL A 241 -6.58 -10.08 2.84
C VAL A 241 -5.09 -10.31 2.70
N SER A 242 -4.32 -9.25 2.39
CA SER A 242 -2.86 -9.34 2.28
C SER A 242 -2.20 -9.70 3.62
N THR A 243 -2.58 -9.04 4.70
CA THR A 243 -1.98 -9.29 6.03
C THR A 243 -2.39 -10.65 6.58
N ILE A 244 -3.62 -11.11 6.33
CA ILE A 244 -4.08 -12.45 6.71
C ILE A 244 -3.33 -13.50 5.89
N PHE A 245 -3.19 -13.33 4.58
CA PHE A 245 -2.48 -14.27 3.71
C PHE A 245 -0.99 -14.36 4.07
N THR A 246 -0.31 -13.21 4.22
CA THR A 246 1.15 -13.17 4.38
C THR A 246 1.63 -13.44 5.81
N VAL A 247 0.83 -13.10 6.81
CA VAL A 247 1.24 -13.15 8.21
C VAL A 247 0.44 -14.18 9.00
N TYR A 248 -0.91 -14.08 9.01
CA TYR A 248 -1.73 -15.02 9.76
C TYR A 248 -1.69 -16.43 9.20
N ALA A 249 -1.93 -16.62 7.88
CA ALA A 249 -1.98 -17.94 7.28
C ALA A 249 -0.63 -18.69 7.40
N LEU A 250 0.51 -17.98 7.30
CA LEU A 250 1.82 -18.53 7.58
C LEU A 250 1.93 -19.01 9.05
N SER A 251 1.53 -18.16 9.99
CA SER A 251 1.55 -18.52 11.42
C SER A 251 0.62 -19.68 11.74
N TYR A 252 -0.59 -19.67 11.20
CA TYR A 252 -1.60 -20.71 11.35
C TYR A 252 -1.10 -22.06 10.81
N ALA A 253 -0.58 -22.08 9.57
CA ALA A 253 -0.06 -23.28 8.94
C ALA A 253 1.08 -23.91 9.76
N VAL A 254 2.03 -23.08 10.24
CA VAL A 254 3.25 -23.59 10.92
C VAL A 254 3.04 -23.82 12.40
N ASN A 255 2.44 -22.88 13.13
CA ASN A 255 2.36 -22.95 14.59
C ASN A 255 1.11 -23.70 15.10
N THR A 256 0.00 -23.70 14.33
CA THR A 256 -1.26 -24.32 14.76
C THR A 256 -1.48 -25.68 14.08
N VAL A 257 -1.31 -25.74 12.76
CA VAL A 257 -1.51 -26.99 11.99
C VAL A 257 -0.26 -27.88 12.02
N GLY A 258 0.93 -27.28 12.12
CA GLY A 258 2.22 -28.02 12.17
C GLY A 258 2.82 -28.34 10.81
N LEU A 259 2.43 -27.60 9.78
CA LEU A 259 2.99 -27.78 8.42
C LEU A 259 4.44 -27.28 8.33
N GLU A 260 5.16 -27.77 7.34
CA GLU A 260 6.54 -27.35 7.10
C GLU A 260 6.62 -25.90 6.64
N ARG A 261 7.57 -25.15 7.20
CA ARG A 261 7.77 -23.70 6.90
C ARG A 261 8.13 -23.44 5.46
N GLY A 262 9.04 -24.26 4.88
CA GLY A 262 9.58 -24.07 3.54
C GLY A 262 8.48 -24.04 2.47
N PRO A 263 7.67 -25.10 2.31
CA PRO A 263 6.58 -25.12 1.34
C PRO A 263 5.62 -23.94 1.49
N ILE A 264 5.23 -23.56 2.72
CA ILE A 264 4.31 -22.44 2.95
C ILE A 264 4.93 -21.10 2.52
N LEU A 265 6.21 -20.87 2.77
CA LEU A 265 6.91 -19.69 2.25
C LEU A 265 6.95 -19.66 0.72
N TRP A 266 7.13 -20.83 0.06
CA TRP A 266 7.07 -20.93 -1.38
C TRP A 266 5.70 -20.60 -1.98
N VAL A 267 4.60 -20.91 -1.29
CA VAL A 267 3.25 -20.45 -1.69
C VAL A 267 3.24 -18.92 -1.79
N GLY A 268 3.77 -18.23 -0.78
CA GLY A 268 3.90 -16.77 -0.79
C GLY A 268 4.75 -16.25 -1.95
N VAL A 269 5.92 -16.86 -2.21
CA VAL A 269 6.79 -16.45 -3.33
C VAL A 269 6.06 -16.59 -4.67
N LEU A 270 5.49 -17.77 -4.96
CA LEU A 270 4.83 -18.03 -6.23
C LEU A 270 3.59 -17.15 -6.43
N ALA A 271 2.79 -16.96 -5.38
CA ALA A 271 1.65 -16.05 -5.43
C ALA A 271 2.07 -14.61 -5.74
N ASN A 272 3.18 -14.13 -5.16
CA ASN A 272 3.71 -12.80 -5.43
C ASN A 272 4.35 -12.68 -6.82
N VAL A 273 4.97 -13.73 -7.35
CA VAL A 273 5.47 -13.75 -8.74
C VAL A 273 4.31 -13.62 -9.73
N VAL A 274 3.20 -14.32 -9.50
CA VAL A 274 1.99 -14.16 -10.31
C VAL A 274 1.42 -12.75 -10.13
N ALA A 275 1.33 -12.23 -8.90
CA ALA A 275 0.84 -10.88 -8.61
C ALA A 275 1.67 -9.79 -9.30
N LEU A 276 3.00 -9.95 -9.39
CA LEU A 276 3.90 -9.01 -10.07
C LEU A 276 3.47 -8.74 -11.52
N LEU A 277 2.97 -9.76 -12.20
CA LEU A 277 2.47 -9.69 -13.59
C LEU A 277 0.98 -9.35 -13.65
N ALA A 278 0.18 -9.92 -12.75
CA ALA A 278 -1.27 -9.74 -12.72
C ALA A 278 -1.68 -8.30 -12.37
N ILE A 279 -0.95 -7.63 -11.46
CA ILE A 279 -1.26 -6.26 -11.02
C ILE A 279 -1.28 -5.26 -12.19
N PRO A 280 -0.21 -5.12 -13.01
CA PRO A 280 -0.25 -4.20 -14.15
C PRO A 280 -1.27 -4.60 -15.22
N PHE A 281 -1.47 -5.90 -15.43
CA PHE A 281 -2.46 -6.41 -16.39
C PHE A 281 -3.89 -6.04 -15.98
N LEU A 282 -4.28 -6.34 -14.74
CA LEU A 282 -5.63 -6.06 -14.22
C LEU A 282 -5.88 -4.56 -14.02
N ALA A 283 -4.85 -3.79 -13.67
CA ALA A 283 -4.92 -2.33 -13.67
C ALA A 283 -5.14 -1.77 -15.07
N GLY A 284 -4.45 -2.28 -16.09
CA GLY A 284 -4.67 -1.94 -17.49
C GLY A 284 -6.06 -2.35 -18.00
N LEU A 285 -6.58 -3.48 -17.53
CA LEU A 285 -7.97 -3.89 -17.79
C LEU A 285 -8.95 -2.88 -17.19
N SER A 286 -8.69 -2.39 -15.97
CA SER A 286 -9.53 -1.37 -15.32
C SER A 286 -9.53 -0.02 -16.04
N ASP A 287 -8.48 0.29 -16.81
CA ASP A 287 -8.44 1.47 -17.68
C ASP A 287 -9.45 1.36 -18.85
N ARG A 288 -9.84 0.14 -19.23
CA ARG A 288 -10.76 -0.14 -20.35
C ARG A 288 -12.21 -0.34 -19.90
N ILE A 289 -12.43 -1.19 -18.90
CA ILE A 289 -13.80 -1.59 -18.48
C ILE A 289 -14.32 -0.85 -17.26
N GLY A 290 -13.46 -0.08 -16.57
CA GLY A 290 -13.79 0.70 -15.39
C GLY A 290 -13.07 0.22 -14.13
N ARG A 291 -12.94 1.13 -13.15
CA ARG A 291 -12.29 0.86 -11.85
C ARG A 291 -13.14 -0.06 -11.00
N LYS A 292 -14.42 0.29 -10.86
CA LYS A 292 -15.37 -0.42 -9.98
C LYS A 292 -15.55 -1.90 -10.35
N PRO A 293 -15.80 -2.28 -11.62
CA PRO A 293 -16.01 -3.68 -11.98
C PRO A 293 -14.82 -4.56 -11.59
N VAL A 294 -13.58 -4.12 -11.88
CA VAL A 294 -12.37 -4.89 -11.58
C VAL A 294 -12.14 -4.99 -10.07
N PHE A 295 -12.27 -3.87 -9.35
CA PHE A 295 -12.09 -3.84 -7.90
C PHE A 295 -13.11 -4.72 -7.17
N ILE A 296 -14.40 -4.59 -7.51
CA ILE A 296 -15.50 -5.36 -6.89
C ILE A 296 -15.36 -6.85 -7.21
N ALA A 297 -15.06 -7.20 -8.46
CA ALA A 297 -14.82 -8.59 -8.83
C ALA A 297 -13.65 -9.21 -8.02
N GLY A 298 -12.56 -8.46 -7.83
CA GLY A 298 -11.46 -8.87 -6.96
C GLY A 298 -11.87 -9.07 -5.50
N CYS A 299 -12.65 -8.15 -4.93
CA CYS A 299 -13.18 -8.29 -3.57
C CYS A 299 -14.06 -9.54 -3.42
N LEU A 300 -15.00 -9.76 -4.34
CA LEU A 300 -15.89 -10.92 -4.31
C LEU A 300 -15.14 -12.24 -4.52
N ALA A 301 -14.15 -12.26 -5.42
CA ALA A 301 -13.30 -13.42 -5.61
C ALA A 301 -12.49 -13.75 -4.35
N CYS A 302 -11.92 -12.74 -3.67
CA CYS A 302 -11.24 -12.94 -2.38
C CYS A 302 -12.21 -13.46 -1.30
N ALA A 303 -13.44 -12.91 -1.23
CA ALA A 303 -14.45 -13.35 -0.26
C ALA A 303 -14.84 -14.83 -0.43
N VAL A 304 -14.86 -15.33 -1.67
CA VAL A 304 -15.16 -16.74 -1.95
C VAL A 304 -13.92 -17.63 -1.75
N LEU A 305 -12.78 -17.23 -2.26
CA LEU A 305 -11.56 -18.07 -2.28
C LEU A 305 -10.93 -18.24 -0.89
N ILE A 306 -11.20 -17.35 0.05
CA ILE A 306 -10.62 -17.46 1.40
C ILE A 306 -11.08 -18.73 2.13
N PHE A 307 -12.32 -19.19 1.90
CA PHE A 307 -12.85 -20.40 2.52
C PHE A 307 -12.08 -21.67 2.12
N PRO A 308 -12.01 -22.03 0.83
CA PRO A 308 -11.26 -23.22 0.43
C PRO A 308 -9.75 -23.09 0.69
N TYR A 309 -9.20 -21.87 0.69
CA TYR A 309 -7.78 -21.66 1.01
C TYR A 309 -7.47 -22.00 2.47
N LEU A 310 -8.22 -21.45 3.44
CA LEU A 310 -7.98 -21.74 4.86
C LEU A 310 -8.34 -23.20 5.20
N TRP A 311 -9.38 -23.74 4.58
CA TRP A 311 -9.70 -25.17 4.70
C TRP A 311 -8.54 -26.05 4.20
N SER A 312 -7.93 -25.75 3.07
CA SER A 312 -6.79 -26.52 2.54
C SER A 312 -5.58 -26.51 3.47
N ILE A 313 -5.36 -25.42 4.23
CA ILE A 313 -4.32 -25.35 5.25
C ILE A 313 -4.70 -26.26 6.43
N SER A 314 -5.94 -26.21 6.92
CA SER A 314 -6.41 -27.09 8.00
C SER A 314 -6.33 -28.57 7.63
N ASP A 315 -6.65 -28.92 6.37
CA ASP A 315 -6.54 -30.27 5.82
C ASP A 315 -5.07 -30.71 5.63
N GLY A 316 -4.14 -29.74 5.44
CA GLY A 316 -2.73 -30.03 5.20
C GLY A 316 -2.38 -30.42 3.75
N SER A 317 -3.29 -30.16 2.80
CA SER A 317 -3.10 -30.51 1.39
C SER A 317 -2.24 -29.50 0.65
N TYR A 318 -0.92 -29.71 0.56
CA TYR A 318 0.00 -28.81 -0.15
C TYR A 318 -0.43 -28.46 -1.58
N PRO A 319 -0.87 -29.39 -2.45
CA PRO A 319 -1.29 -29.03 -3.81
C PRO A 319 -2.43 -28.00 -3.82
N LEU A 320 -3.42 -28.16 -2.92
CA LEU A 320 -4.53 -27.22 -2.80
C LEU A 320 -4.09 -25.89 -2.20
N ILE A 321 -3.21 -25.89 -1.20
CA ILE A 321 -2.65 -24.67 -0.60
C ILE A 321 -1.94 -23.84 -1.66
N PHE A 322 -1.12 -24.47 -2.51
CA PHE A 322 -0.42 -23.80 -3.62
C PHE A 322 -1.41 -23.25 -4.64
N ALA A 323 -2.32 -24.08 -5.15
CA ALA A 323 -3.26 -23.66 -6.18
C ALA A 323 -4.17 -22.52 -5.69
N LEU A 324 -4.78 -22.68 -4.51
CA LEU A 324 -5.71 -21.71 -3.94
C LEU A 324 -5.01 -20.44 -3.44
N GLY A 325 -3.79 -20.55 -2.89
CA GLY A 325 -2.99 -19.41 -2.48
C GLY A 325 -2.57 -18.53 -3.67
N ILE A 326 -2.13 -19.15 -4.76
CA ILE A 326 -1.80 -18.43 -6.01
C ILE A 326 -3.06 -17.78 -6.59
N LEU A 327 -4.19 -18.48 -6.61
CA LEU A 327 -5.45 -17.95 -7.15
C LEU A 327 -5.99 -16.80 -6.29
N LEU A 328 -5.99 -16.95 -4.96
CA LEU A 328 -6.46 -15.94 -4.01
C LEU A 328 -5.61 -14.68 -4.04
N PHE A 329 -4.30 -14.83 -3.83
CA PHE A 329 -3.42 -13.67 -3.68
C PHE A 329 -2.81 -13.22 -5.01
N GLY A 330 -2.32 -14.17 -5.81
CA GLY A 330 -1.70 -13.88 -7.09
C GLY A 330 -2.66 -13.29 -8.13
N VAL A 331 -3.92 -13.71 -8.14
CA VAL A 331 -4.90 -13.28 -9.14
C VAL A 331 -6.01 -12.42 -8.53
N ALA A 332 -6.81 -12.96 -7.61
CA ALA A 332 -8.00 -12.26 -7.11
C ALA A 332 -7.64 -10.97 -6.35
N TYR A 333 -6.71 -11.04 -5.41
CA TYR A 333 -6.27 -9.87 -4.67
C TYR A 333 -5.52 -8.87 -5.57
N SER A 334 -4.82 -9.33 -6.60
CA SER A 334 -4.14 -8.46 -7.56
C SER A 334 -5.09 -7.57 -8.36
N ALA A 335 -6.34 -7.99 -8.56
CA ALA A 335 -7.36 -7.14 -9.18
C ALA A 335 -7.67 -5.90 -8.31
N VAL A 336 -7.77 -6.09 -7.01
CA VAL A 336 -7.94 -4.99 -6.05
C VAL A 336 -6.66 -4.16 -5.98
N ASN A 337 -5.52 -4.84 -5.77
CA ASN A 337 -4.23 -4.20 -5.51
C ASN A 337 -3.75 -3.36 -6.69
N GLY A 338 -4.00 -3.77 -7.93
CA GLY A 338 -3.65 -3.01 -9.13
C GLY A 338 -4.52 -1.76 -9.35
N VAL A 339 -5.76 -1.81 -8.89
CA VAL A 339 -6.75 -0.77 -9.20
C VAL A 339 -6.81 0.34 -8.15
N TRP A 340 -6.67 0.01 -6.85
CA TRP A 340 -6.89 0.97 -5.78
C TRP A 340 -6.05 2.26 -5.87
N PRO A 341 -4.78 2.28 -6.38
CA PRO A 341 -4.00 3.52 -6.42
C PRO A 341 -4.64 4.59 -7.30
N SER A 342 -5.14 4.19 -8.48
CA SER A 342 -5.87 5.09 -9.37
C SER A 342 -7.28 5.36 -8.84
N PHE A 343 -8.01 4.32 -8.44
CA PHE A 343 -9.40 4.43 -8.02
C PHE A 343 -9.60 5.38 -6.84
N TYR A 344 -8.78 5.25 -5.79
CA TYR A 344 -8.86 6.14 -4.63
C TYR A 344 -8.39 7.57 -4.96
N GLY A 345 -7.32 7.69 -5.75
CA GLY A 345 -6.81 9.00 -6.15
C GLY A 345 -7.77 9.79 -7.04
N GLU A 346 -8.54 9.08 -7.87
CA GLU A 346 -9.53 9.66 -8.77
C GLU A 346 -10.80 10.17 -8.05
N MET A 347 -11.04 9.79 -6.78
CA MET A 347 -12.15 10.31 -5.97
C MET A 347 -11.93 11.76 -5.51
N PHE A 348 -10.68 12.23 -5.49
CA PHE A 348 -10.32 13.55 -4.94
C PHE A 348 -9.91 14.54 -6.01
N SER A 349 -10.26 15.82 -5.80
CA SER A 349 -9.74 16.91 -6.62
C SER A 349 -8.23 17.08 -6.46
N ALA A 350 -7.54 17.62 -7.47
CA ALA A 350 -6.09 17.79 -7.48
C ALA A 350 -5.54 18.50 -6.22
N LYS A 351 -6.29 19.47 -5.67
CA LYS A 351 -5.89 20.26 -4.50
C LYS A 351 -5.80 19.47 -3.20
N VAL A 352 -6.61 18.39 -3.04
CA VAL A 352 -6.72 17.60 -1.80
C VAL A 352 -6.43 16.12 -2.02
N ARG A 353 -6.07 15.70 -3.23
CA ARG A 353 -5.84 14.31 -3.62
C ARG A 353 -4.80 13.62 -2.75
N LEU A 354 -3.63 14.24 -2.57
CA LEU A 354 -2.56 13.66 -1.76
C LEU A 354 -3.01 13.43 -0.32
N SER A 355 -3.60 14.46 0.30
CA SER A 355 -4.11 14.37 1.69
C SER A 355 -5.26 13.36 1.81
N GLY A 356 -6.20 13.34 0.86
CA GLY A 356 -7.33 12.41 0.86
C GLY A 356 -6.89 10.96 0.71
N MET A 357 -5.98 10.67 -0.21
CA MET A 357 -5.38 9.35 -0.36
C MET A 357 -4.60 8.94 0.89
N ALA A 358 -3.72 9.81 1.38
CA ALA A 358 -2.88 9.50 2.55
C ALA A 358 -3.75 9.20 3.77
N ILE A 359 -4.67 10.08 4.14
CA ILE A 359 -5.53 9.90 5.32
C ILE A 359 -6.43 8.66 5.16
N GLY A 360 -7.13 8.53 4.02
CA GLY A 360 -8.06 7.43 3.80
C GLY A 360 -7.37 6.08 3.81
N THR A 361 -6.27 5.93 3.05
CA THR A 361 -5.55 4.65 2.97
C THR A 361 -4.84 4.30 4.27
N GLN A 362 -4.20 5.27 4.95
CA GLN A 362 -3.45 4.95 6.17
C GLN A 362 -4.38 4.55 7.34
N ILE A 363 -5.58 5.12 7.44
CA ILE A 363 -6.57 4.66 8.42
C ILE A 363 -7.06 3.25 8.08
N GLY A 364 -7.43 2.98 6.82
CA GLY A 364 -7.85 1.64 6.39
C GLY A 364 -6.75 0.59 6.56
N PHE A 365 -5.49 0.94 6.25
CA PHE A 365 -4.34 0.05 6.44
C PHE A 365 -4.00 -0.15 7.93
N ALA A 366 -4.22 0.84 8.79
CA ALA A 366 -4.07 0.66 10.24
C ALA A 366 -5.06 -0.40 10.76
N ILE A 367 -6.31 -0.37 10.31
CA ILE A 367 -7.30 -1.41 10.63
C ILE A 367 -6.84 -2.76 10.08
N ALA A 368 -6.43 -2.82 8.81
CA ALA A 368 -5.98 -4.05 8.15
C ALA A 368 -4.70 -4.64 8.79
N GLY A 369 -3.83 -3.82 9.35
CA GLY A 369 -2.61 -4.25 10.02
C GLY A 369 -2.85 -5.08 11.27
N PHE A 370 -3.99 -4.86 11.95
CA PHE A 370 -4.41 -5.66 13.10
C PHE A 370 -5.23 -6.91 12.74
N ALA A 371 -5.63 -7.05 11.47
CA ALA A 371 -6.43 -8.21 11.06
C ALA A 371 -5.80 -9.56 11.45
N PRO A 372 -4.47 -9.80 11.30
CA PRO A 372 -3.85 -11.05 11.76
C PRO A 372 -4.08 -11.34 13.24
N SER A 373 -4.02 -10.32 14.11
CA SER A 373 -4.27 -10.47 15.55
C SER A 373 -5.74 -10.71 15.86
N VAL A 374 -6.63 -9.98 15.18
CA VAL A 374 -8.08 -10.15 15.34
C VAL A 374 -8.49 -11.56 14.97
N VAL A 375 -8.05 -12.07 13.82
CA VAL A 375 -8.40 -13.43 13.39
C VAL A 375 -7.73 -14.50 14.25
N ALA A 376 -6.52 -14.26 14.80
CA ALA A 376 -5.88 -15.15 15.76
C ALA A 376 -6.63 -15.22 17.11
N ALA A 377 -7.34 -14.16 17.48
CA ALA A 377 -8.22 -14.15 18.65
C ALA A 377 -9.58 -14.85 18.39
N ILE A 378 -10.06 -14.81 17.14
CA ILE A 378 -11.31 -15.50 16.72
C ILE A 378 -11.09 -17.01 16.65
N GLY A 379 -9.93 -17.45 16.11
CA GLY A 379 -9.63 -18.85 15.88
C GLY A 379 -8.22 -19.21 16.36
N SER A 380 -8.12 -19.92 17.48
CA SER A 380 -6.85 -20.39 18.04
C SER A 380 -6.59 -21.89 17.78
N GLY A 381 -7.63 -22.64 17.37
CA GLY A 381 -7.57 -24.06 17.07
C GLY A 381 -7.45 -24.37 15.58
N LYS A 382 -7.11 -25.65 15.30
CA LYS A 382 -6.99 -26.13 13.91
C LYS A 382 -8.31 -26.05 13.15
N GLU A 383 -9.43 -26.30 13.81
CA GLU A 383 -10.77 -26.34 13.21
C GLU A 383 -11.45 -24.95 13.15
N ASP A 384 -10.82 -23.90 13.72
CA ASP A 384 -11.44 -22.58 13.84
C ASP A 384 -11.29 -21.73 12.58
N TRP A 385 -10.73 -22.28 11.49
CA TRP A 385 -10.51 -21.58 10.23
C TRP A 385 -11.77 -20.92 9.64
N LEU A 386 -12.96 -21.50 9.93
CA LEU A 386 -14.23 -20.98 9.40
C LEU A 386 -14.53 -19.57 9.91
N GLY A 387 -14.31 -19.31 11.22
CA GLY A 387 -14.50 -17.97 11.81
C GLY A 387 -13.60 -16.93 11.16
N VAL A 388 -12.35 -17.31 10.87
CA VAL A 388 -11.37 -16.46 10.18
C VAL A 388 -11.81 -16.18 8.73
N ALA A 389 -12.29 -17.21 8.01
CA ALA A 389 -12.80 -17.06 6.66
C ALA A 389 -14.00 -16.13 6.60
N VAL A 390 -14.97 -16.29 7.52
CA VAL A 390 -16.15 -15.42 7.62
C VAL A 390 -15.78 -13.97 7.91
N PHE A 391 -14.86 -13.72 8.86
CA PHE A 391 -14.35 -12.38 9.13
C PHE A 391 -13.72 -11.76 7.88
N THR A 392 -12.85 -12.50 7.20
CA THR A 392 -12.15 -12.02 6.01
C THR A 392 -13.12 -11.73 4.87
N ALA A 393 -14.10 -12.62 4.65
CA ALA A 393 -15.15 -12.42 3.66
C ALA A 393 -16.01 -11.18 3.97
N ALA A 394 -16.37 -10.95 5.24
CA ALA A 394 -17.11 -9.77 5.66
C ALA A 394 -16.33 -8.47 5.35
N VAL A 395 -15.02 -8.45 5.59
CA VAL A 395 -14.16 -7.30 5.22
C VAL A 395 -14.11 -7.11 3.70
N CYS A 396 -14.02 -8.18 2.92
CA CYS A 396 -14.08 -8.10 1.45
C CYS A 396 -15.41 -7.52 0.96
N LEU A 397 -16.52 -7.95 1.55
CA LEU A 397 -17.86 -7.44 1.21
C LEU A 397 -18.05 -5.98 1.62
N LEU A 398 -17.52 -5.56 2.78
CA LEU A 398 -17.49 -4.16 3.20
C LEU A 398 -16.75 -3.30 2.18
N SER A 399 -15.58 -3.75 1.72
CA SER A 399 -14.78 -3.05 0.72
C SER A 399 -15.48 -2.98 -0.64
N ALA A 400 -16.15 -4.06 -1.07
CA ALA A 400 -16.96 -4.09 -2.28
C ALA A 400 -18.15 -3.12 -2.17
N ALA A 401 -18.84 -3.10 -1.03
CA ALA A 401 -19.97 -2.18 -0.77
C ALA A 401 -19.49 -0.71 -0.80
N ALA A 402 -18.35 -0.40 -0.20
CA ALA A 402 -17.76 0.93 -0.27
C ALA A 402 -17.46 1.34 -1.72
N ALA A 403 -16.88 0.43 -2.52
CA ALA A 403 -16.62 0.67 -3.94
C ALA A 403 -17.92 0.83 -4.76
N LEU A 404 -19.00 0.13 -4.44
CA LEU A 404 -20.30 0.30 -5.08
C LEU A 404 -20.86 1.70 -4.90
N THR A 405 -20.69 2.31 -3.73
CA THR A 405 -21.14 3.69 -3.45
C THR A 405 -20.26 4.76 -4.10
N ALA A 406 -19.04 4.42 -4.51
CA ALA A 406 -18.14 5.32 -5.21
C ALA A 406 -18.57 5.54 -6.66
N ARG A 407 -18.03 6.58 -7.30
CA ARG A 407 -18.30 6.87 -8.71
C ARG A 407 -17.29 6.17 -9.60
N GLU A 408 -17.74 5.85 -10.82
CA GLU A 408 -16.82 5.38 -11.85
C GLU A 408 -16.07 6.57 -12.46
N THR A 409 -14.73 6.49 -12.51
CA THR A 409 -13.87 7.62 -12.81
C THR A 409 -12.95 7.43 -14.02
N HIS A 410 -12.89 6.20 -14.59
CA HIS A 410 -11.90 5.86 -15.62
C HIS A 410 -11.95 6.73 -16.89
N ARG A 411 -13.14 7.28 -17.24
CA ARG A 411 -13.32 8.16 -18.39
C ARG A 411 -13.32 9.64 -18.07
N VAL A 412 -13.23 10.01 -16.79
CA VAL A 412 -13.23 11.41 -16.36
C VAL A 412 -11.86 12.03 -16.65
N PRO A 413 -11.77 13.19 -17.32
CA PRO A 413 -10.50 13.89 -17.51
C PRO A 413 -9.84 14.21 -16.17
N THR A 414 -8.51 14.15 -16.10
CA THR A 414 -7.75 14.35 -14.86
C THR A 414 -8.02 15.70 -14.20
N ALA A 415 -8.29 16.75 -14.98
CA ALA A 415 -8.61 18.08 -14.48
C ALA A 415 -9.99 18.19 -13.81
N ASP A 416 -10.92 17.30 -14.15
CA ASP A 416 -12.30 17.33 -13.66
C ASP A 416 -12.54 16.38 -12.49
N LEU A 417 -11.52 15.58 -12.10
CA LEU A 417 -11.60 14.62 -10.99
C LEU A 417 -11.90 15.34 -9.66
N GLY A 418 -12.85 14.79 -8.89
CA GLY A 418 -13.24 15.31 -7.56
C GLY A 418 -13.91 16.69 -7.60
N THR A 419 -14.36 17.19 -8.75
CA THR A 419 -15.04 18.49 -8.87
C THR A 419 -16.56 18.36 -8.71
N ALA A 420 -17.24 19.49 -8.44
CA ALA A 420 -18.71 19.57 -8.36
C ALA A 420 -19.40 19.14 -9.68
N ALA A 421 -18.77 19.37 -10.83
CA ALA A 421 -19.28 18.91 -12.13
C ALA A 421 -19.35 17.38 -12.24
N GLN A 422 -18.37 16.67 -11.67
CA GLN A 422 -18.41 15.21 -11.51
C GLN A 422 -19.54 14.79 -10.55
N ASN A 423 -19.83 15.63 -9.56
CA ASN A 423 -20.86 15.37 -8.55
C ASN A 423 -22.29 15.51 -9.06
N ALA A 424 -22.52 16.30 -10.11
CA ALA A 424 -23.85 16.63 -10.60
C ALA A 424 -24.39 15.73 -11.72
N GLY A 425 -23.58 14.79 -12.26
CA GLY A 425 -24.04 13.92 -13.37
C GLY A 425 -24.43 14.67 -14.65
N GLN A 426 -24.08 15.96 -14.79
CA GLN A 426 -24.50 16.77 -15.93
C GLN A 426 -23.59 16.55 -17.14
N PRO A 427 -24.15 16.34 -18.36
CA PRO A 427 -23.40 16.41 -19.59
C PRO A 427 -22.81 17.82 -19.74
N ARG A 428 -21.52 17.91 -20.01
CA ARG A 428 -20.80 19.16 -20.26
C ARG A 428 -21.59 20.05 -21.21
N ARG A 429 -22.09 21.17 -20.77
CA ARG A 429 -22.42 22.29 -21.65
C ARG A 429 -21.12 22.74 -22.33
N ARG A 430 -21.02 22.46 -23.63
CA ARG A 430 -19.98 22.97 -24.52
C ARG A 430 -19.87 24.47 -24.31
N LYS A 431 -18.82 24.95 -23.65
CA LYS A 431 -18.34 26.32 -23.83
C LYS A 431 -17.67 26.38 -25.20
N THR A 432 -18.49 26.42 -26.23
CA THR A 432 -18.06 26.74 -27.59
C THR A 432 -18.78 28.00 -28.00
N LYS A 433 -17.99 28.98 -28.42
CA LYS A 433 -18.38 30.19 -29.13
C LYS A 433 -18.99 31.34 -28.29
N ALA A 434 -18.12 32.02 -27.53
CA ALA A 434 -18.32 33.45 -27.23
C ALA A 434 -17.04 34.29 -27.42
N ALA A 435 -15.98 33.73 -28.03
CA ALA A 435 -14.74 34.47 -28.33
C ALA A 435 -14.56 34.80 -29.82
N SER A 436 -15.58 34.49 -30.69
CA SER A 436 -15.49 34.74 -32.13
C SER A 436 -16.41 35.87 -32.62
N SER A 437 -17.25 36.44 -31.74
CA SER A 437 -18.13 37.53 -32.19
C SER A 437 -17.69 38.96 -31.76
N ALA A 438 -16.56 39.05 -30.99
CA ALA A 438 -16.01 40.37 -30.63
C ALA A 438 -14.89 40.87 -31.56
N ALA A 439 -14.51 40.08 -32.58
CA ALA A 439 -13.46 40.45 -33.53
C ALA A 439 -13.99 40.79 -34.94
N ALA A 440 -15.32 40.87 -35.13
CA ALA A 440 -15.93 41.13 -36.46
C ALA A 440 -16.80 42.39 -36.49
N GLY A 441 -16.46 43.40 -35.69
CA GLY A 441 -17.27 44.61 -35.61
C GLY A 441 -16.49 45.91 -35.46
N SER A 442 -15.41 46.14 -36.24
CA SER A 442 -14.87 47.48 -36.41
C SER A 442 -14.06 47.55 -37.69
N GLY A 443 -14.75 47.67 -38.75
CA GLY A 443 -14.17 47.93 -40.06
C GLY A 443 -15.18 48.70 -40.88
N SER A 444 -15.07 50.02 -40.91
CA SER A 444 -15.40 50.87 -42.06
C SER A 444 -15.53 52.31 -41.64
N ALA A 445 -14.62 53.17 -42.06
CA ALA A 445 -14.97 54.43 -42.72
C ALA A 445 -13.71 55.05 -43.35
N PRO A 446 -13.82 55.62 -44.57
CA PRO A 446 -12.71 56.14 -45.33
C PRO A 446 -12.62 57.67 -45.23
N ALA A 447 -11.47 58.28 -45.38
CA ALA A 447 -11.28 59.66 -45.79
C ALA A 447 -9.85 59.82 -46.34
N ARG A 448 -9.74 60.00 -47.61
CA ARG A 448 -9.53 61.14 -48.46
C ARG A 448 -8.28 62.01 -48.18
N SER A 449 -7.41 62.01 -49.19
CA SER A 449 -6.78 63.15 -49.86
C SER A 449 -5.75 64.01 -49.12
N GLY A 450 -4.67 64.20 -49.81
CA GLY A 450 -3.81 65.34 -49.61
C GLY A 450 -2.34 65.08 -50.02
N THR A 451 -2.03 65.08 -51.27
CA THR A 451 -1.02 65.92 -52.00
C THR A 451 0.16 66.43 -51.17
N SER A 452 1.37 66.19 -51.52
CA SER A 452 2.28 66.85 -52.45
C SER A 452 3.70 66.99 -51.83
N ARG A 453 4.68 66.71 -52.70
CA ARG A 453 6.03 67.37 -52.82
C ARG A 453 6.92 67.38 -51.54
N THR A 454 8.06 66.92 -51.61
CA THR A 454 9.26 67.10 -52.48
C THR A 454 10.17 65.87 -52.24
#